data_ebcb771b0f5d3a3d06b9b1524531e174
#
_entry.id   ebcb771b0f5d3a3d06b9b1524531e174
#
_cell.length_a   1.000
_cell.length_b   1.000
_cell.length_c   1.000
_cell.angle_alpha   90.00
_cell.angle_beta   90.00
_cell.angle_gamma   90.00
#
_symmetry.space_group_name_H-M   'P 1'
#
loop_
_entity.id
_entity.type
_entity.pdbx_description
1 polymer ?
#
loop_
_entity_poly.entity_id
_entity_poly.type
_entity_poly.pdbx_seq_one_letter_code
_entity_poly.pdbx_strand_id
1 'polypeptide(L)'
;MLLAKYDQLFGPFSEEKCNGTLADLGEVVGGATPSKKKEEYYCRHGIGWITPRDLSNTTDLFIAHGADDISQAGYDSCSAKLMPKGSVLFSSRAPIGYLAIAADEVTTNQGFKSVVPKPEIGTAFVYCFLQRNKQRIADMGAGTTFPEVSGKTMKGVELELPGLEKCAELTAFAEPILAMIQSNECESRELSSLRDALLPKLMSGEIDVSKVDLTQLNNHFPNSLRQLGDNVERRTNG
;
A
#
# COMPACT_ATOMS: atom_id res chain seq x y z
N MET A 1 8.28 -12.32 -6.61
CA MET A 1 7.46 -13.52 -6.80
C MET A 1 6.14 -13.18 -7.50
N LEU A 2 5.26 -12.32 -6.99
CA LEU A 2 3.97 -11.96 -7.60
C LEU A 2 4.11 -11.41 -9.03
N LEU A 3 4.97 -10.40 -9.24
CA LEU A 3 5.22 -9.84 -10.57
C LEU A 3 5.79 -10.86 -11.57
N ALA A 4 6.61 -11.82 -11.11
CA ALA A 4 7.12 -12.87 -11.98
C ALA A 4 6.01 -13.83 -12.44
N LYS A 5 5.06 -14.16 -11.55
CA LYS A 5 3.88 -14.96 -11.92
C LYS A 5 2.99 -14.21 -12.90
N TYR A 6 2.80 -12.90 -12.69
CA TYR A 6 2.07 -12.04 -13.63
C TYR A 6 2.73 -12.06 -15.01
N ASP A 7 4.06 -11.83 -15.08
CA ASP A 7 4.80 -11.84 -16.35
C ASP A 7 4.71 -13.19 -17.07
N GLN A 8 4.72 -14.30 -16.31
CA GLN A 8 4.55 -15.64 -16.86
C GLN A 8 3.17 -15.84 -17.52
N LEU A 9 2.10 -15.31 -16.90
CA LEU A 9 0.73 -15.52 -17.37
C LEU A 9 0.34 -14.58 -18.52
N PHE A 10 0.80 -13.33 -18.48
CA PHE A 10 0.32 -12.28 -19.37
C PHE A 10 1.41 -11.77 -20.33
N GLY A 11 2.69 -12.02 -20.04
CA GLY A 11 3.79 -11.56 -20.85
C GLY A 11 4.05 -10.05 -20.78
N PRO A 12 4.95 -9.54 -21.62
CA PRO A 12 5.22 -8.10 -21.71
C PRO A 12 4.08 -7.36 -22.44
N PHE A 13 3.95 -6.07 -22.13
CA PHE A 13 3.04 -5.18 -22.84
C PHE A 13 3.36 -5.12 -24.36
N SER A 14 2.32 -5.18 -25.20
CA SER A 14 2.42 -5.01 -26.65
C SER A 14 1.24 -4.16 -27.12
N GLU A 15 1.53 -3.05 -27.82
CA GLU A 15 0.51 -2.17 -28.39
C GLU A 15 -0.38 -2.89 -29.41
N GLU A 16 0.21 -3.79 -30.22
CA GLU A 16 -0.51 -4.54 -31.25
C GLU A 16 -1.61 -5.47 -30.70
N LYS A 17 -1.50 -5.84 -29.42
CA LYS A 17 -2.45 -6.72 -28.73
C LYS A 17 -3.52 -5.98 -27.94
N CYS A 18 -3.41 -4.65 -27.83
CA CYS A 18 -4.37 -3.86 -27.08
C CYS A 18 -5.76 -3.98 -27.70
N ASN A 19 -6.73 -4.37 -26.86
CA ASN A 19 -8.13 -4.57 -27.25
C ASN A 19 -9.11 -4.01 -26.21
N GLY A 20 -8.59 -3.31 -25.20
CA GLY A 20 -9.36 -2.67 -24.14
C GLY A 20 -8.58 -1.59 -23.43
N THR A 21 -9.16 -1.06 -22.38
CA THR A 21 -8.62 0.04 -21.59
C THR A 21 -8.68 -0.26 -20.09
N LEU A 22 -7.98 0.53 -19.28
CA LEU A 22 -8.00 0.37 -17.83
C LEU A 22 -9.42 0.48 -17.24
N ALA A 23 -10.32 1.24 -17.88
CA ALA A 23 -11.73 1.32 -17.47
C ALA A 23 -12.48 -0.01 -17.61
N ASP A 24 -11.99 -0.92 -18.45
CA ASP A 24 -12.58 -2.25 -18.60
C ASP A 24 -12.21 -3.20 -17.45
N LEU A 25 -11.12 -2.90 -16.73
CA LEU A 25 -10.67 -3.68 -15.56
C LEU A 25 -11.39 -3.31 -14.26
N GLY A 26 -11.90 -2.08 -14.16
CA GLY A 26 -12.53 -1.59 -12.95
C GLY A 26 -12.93 -0.12 -13.02
N GLU A 27 -13.50 0.40 -11.92
CA GLU A 27 -13.83 1.82 -11.82
C GLU A 27 -12.58 2.63 -11.50
N VAL A 28 -12.29 3.64 -12.35
CA VAL A 28 -11.23 4.62 -12.05
C VAL A 28 -11.80 5.74 -11.20
N VAL A 29 -11.34 5.86 -9.98
CA VAL A 29 -11.82 6.78 -8.95
C VAL A 29 -10.79 7.87 -8.70
N GLY A 30 -11.22 9.14 -8.77
CA GLY A 30 -10.45 10.29 -8.31
C GLY A 30 -10.78 10.62 -6.87
N GLY A 31 -9.80 11.23 -6.18
CA GLY A 31 -10.02 11.70 -4.82
C GLY A 31 -10.34 13.19 -4.73
N ALA A 32 -10.64 13.66 -3.51
CA ALA A 32 -10.89 15.05 -3.19
C ALA A 32 -10.31 15.44 -1.83
N THR A 33 -10.21 16.75 -1.58
CA THR A 33 -9.66 17.29 -0.32
C THR A 33 -10.74 18.15 0.33
N PRO A 34 -11.18 17.83 1.55
CA PRO A 34 -12.01 18.71 2.36
C PRO A 34 -11.32 20.05 2.62
N SER A 35 -12.07 21.10 2.91
CA SER A 35 -11.50 22.40 3.19
C SER A 35 -10.57 22.36 4.41
N LYS A 36 -9.28 22.67 4.21
CA LYS A 36 -8.28 22.74 5.30
C LYS A 36 -8.52 23.85 6.31
N LYS A 37 -9.45 24.78 6.01
CA LYS A 37 -9.83 25.86 6.94
C LYS A 37 -10.74 25.38 8.07
N LYS A 38 -11.25 24.16 7.98
CA LYS A 38 -12.17 23.57 8.95
C LYS A 38 -11.51 22.38 9.61
N GLU A 39 -10.99 22.59 10.82
CA GLU A 39 -10.28 21.56 11.60
C GLU A 39 -11.20 20.37 11.91
N GLU A 40 -12.50 20.60 12.08
CA GLU A 40 -13.50 19.55 12.32
C GLU A 40 -13.64 18.54 11.18
N TYR A 41 -13.10 18.83 10.00
CA TYR A 41 -13.09 17.91 8.85
C TYR A 41 -12.00 16.85 8.92
N TYR A 42 -11.04 17.02 9.84
CA TYR A 42 -9.89 16.13 10.00
C TYR A 42 -9.86 15.53 11.39
N CYS A 43 -9.41 14.28 11.50
CA CYS A 43 -9.28 13.58 12.77
C CYS A 43 -8.16 12.53 12.68
N ARG A 44 -7.80 11.93 13.82
CA ARG A 44 -6.77 10.88 13.86
C ARG A 44 -7.30 9.49 13.54
N HIS A 45 -8.57 9.25 13.84
CA HIS A 45 -9.23 7.96 13.67
C HIS A 45 -10.61 8.21 13.08
N GLY A 46 -10.73 8.15 11.78
CA GLY A 46 -11.95 8.38 11.03
C GLY A 46 -11.97 7.57 9.74
N ILE A 47 -12.50 8.17 8.68
CA ILE A 47 -12.46 7.60 7.34
C ILE A 47 -11.05 7.78 6.79
N GLY A 48 -10.38 6.70 6.44
CA GLY A 48 -9.02 6.72 5.88
C GLY A 48 -8.92 7.68 4.70
N TRP A 49 -8.04 8.68 4.77
CA TRP A 49 -7.81 9.67 3.72
C TRP A 49 -6.34 9.73 3.35
N ILE A 50 -6.04 9.16 2.19
CA ILE A 50 -4.67 8.93 1.77
C ILE A 50 -4.20 10.03 0.82
N THR A 51 -2.94 10.47 1.02
CA THR A 51 -2.27 11.43 0.16
C THR A 51 -1.01 10.81 -0.47
N PRO A 52 -0.47 11.35 -1.58
CA PRO A 52 0.80 10.86 -2.13
C PRO A 52 1.96 10.96 -1.14
N ARG A 53 1.90 11.90 -0.18
CA ARG A 53 2.89 12.03 0.88
C ARG A 53 2.90 10.81 1.81
N ASP A 54 1.72 10.25 2.11
CA ASP A 54 1.63 9.06 2.95
C ASP A 54 2.31 7.88 2.28
N LEU A 55 2.09 7.70 0.97
CA LEU A 55 2.77 6.65 0.20
C LEU A 55 4.28 6.90 0.03
N SER A 56 4.74 8.16 0.09
CA SER A 56 6.18 8.47 0.04
C SER A 56 6.90 8.16 1.35
N ASN A 57 6.17 8.09 2.46
CA ASN A 57 6.71 7.88 3.80
C ASN A 57 6.67 6.41 4.25
N THR A 58 6.14 5.52 3.43
CA THR A 58 6.08 4.08 3.72
C THR A 58 6.59 3.25 2.55
N THR A 59 7.08 2.06 2.86
CA THR A 59 7.38 1.01 1.89
C THR A 59 6.33 -0.09 1.89
N ASP A 60 5.30 0.03 2.74
CA ASP A 60 4.24 -0.94 2.88
C ASP A 60 3.41 -1.02 1.59
N LEU A 61 2.99 -2.22 1.25
CA LEU A 61 2.08 -2.47 0.13
C LEU A 61 0.64 -2.10 0.48
N PHE A 62 0.25 -2.28 1.76
CA PHE A 62 -1.10 -2.05 2.24
C PHE A 62 -1.20 -0.79 3.07
N ILE A 63 -2.26 0.00 2.82
CA ILE A 63 -2.55 1.23 3.56
C ILE A 63 -4.05 1.33 3.90
N ALA A 64 -4.37 1.71 5.13
CA ALA A 64 -5.73 1.98 5.59
C ALA A 64 -5.94 3.42 6.04
N HIS A 65 -4.88 4.08 6.53
CA HIS A 65 -4.94 5.42 7.09
C HIS A 65 -3.78 6.27 6.58
N GLY A 66 -4.00 7.58 6.41
CA GLY A 66 -2.96 8.57 6.17
C GLY A 66 -2.39 9.13 7.46
N ALA A 67 -1.63 10.22 7.35
CA ALA A 67 -1.20 11.00 8.51
C ALA A 67 -2.38 11.67 9.22
N ASP A 68 -3.39 12.05 8.45
CA ASP A 68 -4.68 12.56 8.91
C ASP A 68 -5.78 11.75 8.22
N ASP A 69 -6.81 11.38 8.97
CA ASP A 69 -8.07 10.87 8.45
C ASP A 69 -9.08 12.01 8.33
N ILE A 70 -10.21 11.75 7.67
CA ILE A 70 -11.31 12.71 7.61
C ILE A 70 -12.51 12.25 8.44
N SER A 71 -13.14 13.24 9.09
CA SER A 71 -14.40 12.99 9.79
C SER A 71 -15.55 12.75 8.80
N GLN A 72 -16.70 12.26 9.29
CA GLN A 72 -17.90 12.16 8.46
C GLN A 72 -18.28 13.51 7.84
N ALA A 73 -18.21 14.60 8.62
CA ALA A 73 -18.46 15.95 8.12
C ALA A 73 -17.47 16.37 7.03
N GLY A 74 -16.19 15.97 7.15
CA GLY A 74 -15.18 16.17 6.12
C GLY A 74 -15.50 15.41 4.84
N TYR A 75 -15.91 14.15 4.96
CA TYR A 75 -16.32 13.32 3.84
C TYR A 75 -17.53 13.91 3.11
N ASP A 76 -18.57 14.28 3.84
CA ASP A 76 -19.81 14.84 3.28
C ASP A 76 -19.60 16.23 2.65
N SER A 77 -18.52 16.94 3.02
CA SER A 77 -18.21 18.28 2.52
C SER A 77 -17.52 18.30 1.15
N CYS A 78 -17.09 17.16 0.63
CA CYS A 78 -16.31 17.09 -0.60
C CYS A 78 -16.76 15.93 -1.50
N SER A 79 -16.17 15.85 -2.70
CA SER A 79 -16.48 14.80 -3.68
C SER A 79 -15.57 13.57 -3.57
N ALA A 80 -14.93 13.35 -2.43
CA ALA A 80 -14.16 12.13 -2.19
C ALA A 80 -15.09 10.92 -2.25
N LYS A 81 -14.62 9.86 -2.90
CA LYS A 81 -15.36 8.59 -2.97
C LYS A 81 -14.71 7.58 -2.06
N LEU A 82 -15.51 6.89 -1.26
CA LEU A 82 -15.09 5.75 -0.48
C LEU A 82 -14.85 4.58 -1.42
N MET A 83 -13.67 4.00 -1.34
CA MET A 83 -13.26 2.84 -2.13
C MET A 83 -13.13 1.63 -1.21
N PRO A 84 -13.60 0.45 -1.63
CA PRO A 84 -13.54 -0.75 -0.81
C PRO A 84 -12.11 -1.27 -0.63
N LYS A 85 -11.92 -2.11 0.38
CA LYS A 85 -10.72 -2.93 0.56
C LYS A 85 -10.34 -3.62 -0.75
N GLY A 86 -9.04 -3.70 -1.04
CA GLY A 86 -8.53 -4.29 -2.27
C GLY A 86 -8.46 -3.33 -3.46
N SER A 87 -8.96 -2.09 -3.32
CA SER A 87 -8.74 -1.05 -4.34
C SER A 87 -7.27 -0.75 -4.51
N VAL A 88 -6.83 -0.52 -5.75
CA VAL A 88 -5.44 -0.19 -6.05
C VAL A 88 -5.29 1.32 -6.16
N LEU A 89 -4.58 1.90 -5.23
CA LEU A 89 -4.30 3.33 -5.17
C LEU A 89 -3.14 3.65 -6.13
N PHE A 90 -3.32 4.66 -6.98
CA PHE A 90 -2.29 5.12 -7.91
C PHE A 90 -2.16 6.63 -7.84
N SER A 91 -0.98 7.14 -7.45
CA SER A 91 -0.74 8.58 -7.46
C SER A 91 -0.62 9.09 -8.89
N SER A 92 -1.44 10.08 -9.21
CA SER A 92 -1.49 10.69 -10.55
C SER A 92 -0.64 11.95 -10.69
N ARG A 93 -0.02 12.42 -9.59
CA ARG A 93 0.87 13.59 -9.54
C ARG A 93 1.75 13.60 -8.29
N ALA A 94 2.85 14.31 -8.35
CA ALA A 94 3.72 14.79 -7.27
C ALA A 94 4.28 13.73 -6.30
N PRO A 95 4.90 12.67 -6.73
CA PRO A 95 5.17 12.15 -8.08
C PRO A 95 4.07 11.21 -8.58
N ILE A 96 4.08 10.94 -9.90
CA ILE A 96 3.23 9.92 -10.52
C ILE A 96 3.80 8.54 -10.24
N GLY A 97 2.93 7.55 -9.95
CA GLY A 97 3.29 6.13 -9.92
C GLY A 97 3.58 5.54 -8.55
N TYR A 98 3.27 6.22 -7.44
CA TYR A 98 3.16 5.54 -6.17
C TYR A 98 1.94 4.61 -6.18
N LEU A 99 2.13 3.40 -5.67
CA LEU A 99 1.13 2.34 -5.63
C LEU A 99 0.98 1.78 -4.23
N ALA A 100 -0.26 1.55 -3.83
CA ALA A 100 -0.61 0.78 -2.64
C ALA A 100 -1.93 0.05 -2.86
N ILE A 101 -2.23 -0.92 -2.01
CA ILE A 101 -3.52 -1.61 -1.95
C ILE A 101 -4.26 -1.12 -0.71
N ALA A 102 -5.52 -0.78 -0.85
CA ALA A 102 -6.38 -0.41 0.26
C ALA A 102 -6.57 -1.61 1.21
N ALA A 103 -6.10 -1.48 2.45
CA ALA A 103 -6.23 -2.53 3.47
C ALA A 103 -7.63 -2.57 4.08
N ASP A 104 -8.36 -1.46 4.00
CA ASP A 104 -9.73 -1.26 4.43
C ASP A 104 -10.43 -0.28 3.49
N GLU A 105 -11.64 0.17 3.80
CA GLU A 105 -12.31 1.25 3.08
C GLU A 105 -11.54 2.56 3.23
N VAL A 106 -11.18 3.18 2.11
CA VAL A 106 -10.38 4.41 2.11
C VAL A 106 -10.88 5.44 1.11
N THR A 107 -10.56 6.68 1.37
CA THR A 107 -10.66 7.80 0.42
C THR A 107 -9.27 8.32 0.07
N THR A 108 -9.16 9.16 -0.95
CA THR A 108 -7.89 9.77 -1.33
C THR A 108 -8.05 11.27 -1.60
N ASN A 109 -6.94 12.00 -1.60
CA ASN A 109 -6.96 13.37 -2.12
C ASN A 109 -6.99 13.38 -3.66
N GLN A 110 -7.12 14.57 -4.26
CA GLN A 110 -7.17 14.74 -5.73
C GLN A 110 -5.89 14.29 -6.46
N GLY A 111 -4.82 13.98 -5.75
CA GLY A 111 -3.55 13.48 -6.32
C GLY A 111 -3.59 12.01 -6.75
N PHE A 112 -4.73 11.36 -6.67
CA PHE A 112 -4.91 9.97 -7.04
C PHE A 112 -5.88 9.77 -8.21
N LYS A 113 -5.62 8.72 -8.96
CA LYS A 113 -6.54 8.07 -9.90
C LYS A 113 -6.47 6.57 -9.64
N SER A 114 -7.18 6.16 -8.60
CA SER A 114 -7.18 4.78 -8.11
C SER A 114 -8.11 3.90 -8.93
N VAL A 115 -7.94 2.60 -8.83
CA VAL A 115 -8.79 1.62 -9.53
C VAL A 115 -9.46 0.70 -8.51
N VAL A 116 -10.79 0.65 -8.57
CA VAL A 116 -11.59 -0.39 -7.88
C VAL A 116 -11.74 -1.54 -8.86
N PRO A 117 -11.04 -2.68 -8.68
CA PRO A 117 -11.06 -3.78 -9.63
C PRO A 117 -12.42 -4.42 -9.72
N LYS A 118 -12.81 -4.89 -10.92
CA LYS A 118 -13.93 -5.83 -11.05
C LYS A 118 -13.58 -7.14 -10.34
N PRO A 119 -14.55 -7.79 -9.67
CA PRO A 119 -14.29 -9.03 -8.94
C PRO A 119 -13.62 -10.13 -9.79
N GLU A 120 -14.02 -10.28 -11.04
CA GLU A 120 -13.49 -11.25 -11.99
C GLU A 120 -12.06 -10.95 -12.46
N ILE A 121 -11.60 -9.70 -12.33
CA ILE A 121 -10.23 -9.28 -12.66
C ILE A 121 -9.30 -9.43 -11.44
N GLY A 122 -9.78 -8.99 -10.29
CA GLY A 122 -9.07 -9.07 -9.01
C GLY A 122 -7.98 -8.01 -8.80
N THR A 123 -7.71 -7.75 -7.53
CA THR A 123 -6.70 -6.77 -7.08
C THR A 123 -5.30 -7.08 -7.59
N ALA A 124 -4.92 -8.37 -7.59
CA ALA A 124 -3.59 -8.81 -7.97
C ALA A 124 -3.24 -8.45 -9.41
N PHE A 125 -4.18 -8.63 -10.35
CA PHE A 125 -3.97 -8.28 -11.75
C PHE A 125 -3.79 -6.77 -11.90
N VAL A 126 -4.71 -5.98 -11.36
CA VAL A 126 -4.67 -4.50 -11.48
C VAL A 126 -3.40 -3.94 -10.85
N TYR A 127 -3.00 -4.42 -9.68
CA TYR A 127 -1.76 -4.00 -9.03
C TYR A 127 -0.53 -4.32 -9.90
N CYS A 128 -0.40 -5.55 -10.37
CA CYS A 128 0.74 -5.95 -11.21
C CYS A 128 0.77 -5.18 -12.53
N PHE A 129 -0.39 -5.01 -13.18
CA PHE A 129 -0.50 -4.21 -14.39
C PHE A 129 -0.01 -2.77 -14.18
N LEU A 130 -0.51 -2.08 -13.16
CA LEU A 130 -0.11 -0.71 -12.85
C LEU A 130 1.36 -0.62 -12.47
N GLN A 131 1.88 -1.57 -11.71
CA GLN A 131 3.29 -1.62 -11.32
C GLN A 131 4.23 -1.82 -12.54
N ARG A 132 3.84 -2.65 -13.51
CA ARG A 132 4.62 -2.88 -14.74
C ARG A 132 4.54 -1.71 -15.71
N ASN A 133 3.43 -1.01 -15.72
CA ASN A 133 3.18 0.07 -16.66
C ASN A 133 3.33 1.48 -16.05
N LYS A 134 3.79 1.60 -14.81
CA LYS A 134 3.83 2.89 -14.11
C LYS A 134 4.59 3.98 -14.86
N GLN A 135 5.73 3.63 -15.48
CA GLN A 135 6.52 4.59 -16.27
C GLN A 135 5.75 5.01 -17.53
N ARG A 136 5.20 4.06 -18.28
CA ARG A 136 4.38 4.34 -19.47
C ARG A 136 3.18 5.24 -19.12
N ILE A 137 2.53 5.00 -18.00
CA ILE A 137 1.42 5.84 -17.50
C ILE A 137 1.93 7.23 -17.09
N ALA A 138 3.09 7.31 -16.45
CA ALA A 138 3.69 8.59 -16.06
C ALA A 138 4.05 9.44 -17.29
N ASP A 139 4.54 8.82 -18.36
CA ASP A 139 4.89 9.48 -19.62
C ASP A 139 3.65 10.03 -20.37
N MET A 140 2.45 9.52 -20.05
CA MET A 140 1.18 10.05 -20.54
C MET A 140 0.70 11.29 -19.76
N GLY A 141 1.39 11.67 -18.67
CA GLY A 141 1.07 12.86 -17.88
C GLY A 141 1.24 14.16 -18.68
N ALA A 142 0.28 15.07 -18.56
CA ALA A 142 0.33 16.38 -19.16
C ALA A 142 0.85 17.43 -18.17
N GLY A 143 1.57 18.43 -18.70
CA GLY A 143 2.14 19.53 -17.91
C GLY A 143 3.67 19.52 -17.87
N THR A 144 4.29 20.68 -18.13
CA THR A 144 5.76 20.81 -18.20
C THR A 144 6.41 20.92 -16.83
N THR A 145 5.75 21.60 -15.88
CA THR A 145 6.31 21.87 -14.54
C THR A 145 5.80 20.87 -13.49
N PHE A 146 4.54 20.49 -13.59
CA PHE A 146 3.88 19.53 -12.68
C PHE A 146 3.04 18.56 -13.50
N PRO A 147 3.65 17.48 -14.02
CA PRO A 147 2.91 16.51 -14.81
C PRO A 147 1.81 15.84 -13.95
N GLU A 148 0.64 15.69 -14.55
CA GLU A 148 -0.49 14.99 -13.95
C GLU A 148 -1.16 14.08 -14.98
N VAL A 149 -1.46 12.86 -14.58
CA VAL A 149 -2.30 11.93 -15.34
C VAL A 149 -3.75 12.21 -15.01
N SER A 150 -4.49 12.73 -16.01
CA SER A 150 -5.91 13.04 -15.86
C SER A 150 -6.76 11.77 -15.67
N GLY A 151 -7.96 11.90 -15.11
CA GLY A 151 -8.89 10.78 -15.02
C GLY A 151 -9.27 10.21 -16.40
N LYS A 152 -9.36 11.06 -17.43
CA LYS A 152 -9.61 10.63 -18.81
C LYS A 152 -8.42 9.82 -19.34
N THR A 153 -7.20 10.30 -19.14
CA THR A 153 -5.97 9.61 -19.55
C THR A 153 -5.86 8.26 -18.83
N MET A 154 -6.10 8.23 -17.51
CA MET A 154 -6.01 7.01 -16.73
C MET A 154 -7.04 5.95 -17.20
N LYS A 155 -8.29 6.36 -17.45
CA LYS A 155 -9.31 5.46 -18.00
C LYS A 155 -8.96 4.91 -19.37
N GLY A 156 -8.31 5.72 -20.21
CA GLY A 156 -7.92 5.37 -21.57
C GLY A 156 -6.56 4.68 -21.68
N VAL A 157 -5.93 4.27 -20.59
CA VAL A 157 -4.69 3.45 -20.66
C VAL A 157 -4.98 2.14 -21.35
N GLU A 158 -4.43 1.97 -22.54
CA GLU A 158 -4.66 0.80 -23.39
C GLU A 158 -3.95 -0.46 -22.84
N LEU A 159 -4.58 -1.60 -23.01
CA LEU A 159 -4.07 -2.91 -22.60
C LEU A 159 -4.70 -4.05 -23.39
N GLU A 160 -4.05 -5.20 -23.38
CA GLU A 160 -4.66 -6.47 -23.73
C GLU A 160 -5.58 -6.93 -22.59
N LEU A 161 -6.88 -7.10 -22.85
CA LEU A 161 -7.81 -7.60 -21.83
C LEU A 161 -7.40 -9.00 -21.39
N PRO A 162 -7.27 -9.25 -20.08
CA PRO A 162 -6.83 -10.55 -19.60
C PRO A 162 -7.93 -11.60 -19.77
N GLY A 163 -7.55 -12.84 -20.06
CA GLY A 163 -8.45 -13.97 -19.95
C GLY A 163 -8.84 -14.22 -18.48
N LEU A 164 -10.13 -14.36 -18.19
CA LEU A 164 -10.64 -14.50 -16.82
C LEU A 164 -10.07 -15.72 -16.08
N GLU A 165 -9.79 -16.83 -16.79
CA GLU A 165 -9.13 -18.00 -16.20
C GLU A 165 -7.73 -17.67 -15.67
N LYS A 166 -6.94 -16.87 -16.42
CA LYS A 166 -5.61 -16.41 -15.98
C LYS A 166 -5.70 -15.42 -14.81
N CYS A 167 -6.75 -14.59 -14.79
CA CYS A 167 -7.01 -13.71 -13.66
C CYS A 167 -7.31 -14.51 -12.38
N ALA A 168 -8.15 -15.55 -12.49
CA ALA A 168 -8.47 -16.44 -11.39
C ALA A 168 -7.21 -17.20 -10.90
N GLU A 169 -6.37 -17.70 -11.82
CA GLU A 169 -5.09 -18.35 -11.48
C GLU A 169 -4.15 -17.38 -10.74
N LEU A 170 -4.01 -16.14 -11.24
CA LEU A 170 -3.19 -15.14 -10.58
C LEU A 170 -3.73 -14.78 -9.19
N THR A 171 -5.05 -14.63 -9.06
CA THR A 171 -5.70 -14.30 -7.78
C THR A 171 -5.46 -15.41 -6.75
N ALA A 172 -5.72 -16.67 -7.11
CA ALA A 172 -5.48 -17.81 -6.24
C ALA A 172 -3.99 -17.94 -5.80
N PHE A 173 -3.06 -17.61 -6.70
CA PHE A 173 -1.63 -17.57 -6.38
C PHE A 173 -1.27 -16.39 -5.46
N ALA A 174 -1.90 -15.23 -5.70
CA ALA A 174 -1.56 -13.97 -5.01
C ALA A 174 -2.16 -13.88 -3.60
N GLU A 175 -3.37 -14.38 -3.39
CA GLU A 175 -4.10 -14.25 -2.12
C GLU A 175 -3.27 -14.63 -0.88
N PRO A 176 -2.65 -15.82 -0.80
CA PRO A 176 -1.87 -16.18 0.39
C PRO A 176 -0.62 -15.29 0.56
N ILE A 177 -0.04 -14.82 -0.53
CA ILE A 177 1.14 -13.93 -0.51
C ILE A 177 0.75 -12.55 0.00
N LEU A 178 -0.33 -11.99 -0.53
CA LEU A 178 -0.84 -10.68 -0.14
C LEU A 178 -1.31 -10.68 1.31
N ALA A 179 -1.97 -11.75 1.76
CA ALA A 179 -2.37 -11.93 3.14
C ALA A 179 -1.15 -11.98 4.09
N MET A 180 -0.09 -12.70 3.71
CA MET A 180 1.14 -12.77 4.48
C MET A 180 1.84 -11.40 4.54
N ILE A 181 1.92 -10.67 3.43
CA ILE A 181 2.49 -9.32 3.40
C ILE A 181 1.71 -8.40 4.33
N GLN A 182 0.37 -8.38 4.22
CA GLN A 182 -0.49 -7.55 5.06
C GLN A 182 -0.31 -7.87 6.56
N SER A 183 -0.22 -9.15 6.92
CA SER A 183 0.03 -9.60 8.29
C SER A 183 1.39 -9.13 8.81
N ASN A 184 2.44 -9.31 8.02
CA ASN A 184 3.81 -8.91 8.40
C ASN A 184 3.95 -7.39 8.54
N GLU A 185 3.31 -6.62 7.66
CA GLU A 185 3.29 -5.14 7.76
C GLU A 185 2.55 -4.67 9.01
N CYS A 186 1.43 -5.32 9.37
CA CYS A 186 0.70 -5.03 10.61
C CYS A 186 1.57 -5.32 11.84
N GLU A 187 2.16 -6.52 11.91
CA GLU A 187 3.06 -6.90 13.00
C GLU A 187 4.27 -5.96 13.12
N SER A 188 4.86 -5.57 11.99
CA SER A 188 5.99 -4.63 11.96
C SER A 188 5.62 -3.26 12.52
N ARG A 189 4.40 -2.76 12.23
CA ARG A 189 3.90 -1.51 12.80
C ARG A 189 3.63 -1.63 14.30
N GLU A 190 3.06 -2.73 14.76
CA GLU A 190 2.81 -2.99 16.19
C GLU A 190 4.13 -3.08 16.97
N LEU A 191 5.12 -3.82 16.45
CA LEU A 191 6.45 -3.93 17.04
C LEU A 191 7.17 -2.57 17.09
N SER A 192 7.06 -1.76 16.04
CA SER A 192 7.62 -0.41 16.01
C SER A 192 6.97 0.49 17.06
N SER A 193 5.65 0.44 17.19
CA SER A 193 4.91 1.21 18.20
C SER A 193 5.29 0.77 19.63
N LEU A 194 5.44 -0.54 19.85
CA LEU A 194 5.88 -1.09 21.14
C LEU A 194 7.31 -0.63 21.47
N ARG A 195 8.24 -0.72 20.52
CA ARG A 195 9.61 -0.23 20.67
C ARG A 195 9.61 1.26 21.08
N ASP A 196 8.87 2.09 20.36
CA ASP A 196 8.84 3.54 20.57
C ASP A 196 8.17 3.92 21.91
N ALA A 197 7.25 3.10 22.42
CA ALA A 197 6.66 3.24 23.74
C ALA A 197 7.60 2.79 24.88
N LEU A 198 8.40 1.73 24.64
CA LEU A 198 9.26 1.14 25.67
C LEU A 198 10.62 1.86 25.77
N LEU A 199 11.19 2.30 24.66
CA LEU A 199 12.54 2.87 24.62
C LEU A 199 12.72 4.08 25.60
N PRO A 200 11.81 5.08 25.66
CA PRO A 200 11.93 6.17 26.63
C PRO A 200 11.88 5.69 28.09
N LYS A 201 11.05 4.68 28.38
CA LYS A 201 10.89 4.12 29.73
C LYS A 201 12.13 3.34 30.20
N LEU A 202 12.78 2.65 29.27
CA LEU A 202 14.06 1.97 29.51
C LEU A 202 15.18 3.01 29.77
N MET A 203 15.23 4.05 28.94
CA MET A 203 16.26 5.09 29.06
C MET A 203 16.11 5.95 30.32
N SER A 204 14.88 6.16 30.79
CA SER A 204 14.61 6.89 32.03
C SER A 204 14.81 6.05 33.32
N GLY A 205 14.99 4.73 33.19
CA GLY A 205 15.06 3.79 34.31
C GLY A 205 13.70 3.50 34.95
N GLU A 206 12.58 3.92 34.32
CA GLU A 206 11.22 3.57 34.78
C GLU A 206 10.99 2.06 34.72
N ILE A 207 11.58 1.41 33.71
CA ILE A 207 11.61 -0.06 33.59
C ILE A 207 13.01 -0.55 33.96
N ASP A 208 13.10 -1.28 35.06
CA ASP A 208 14.34 -1.91 35.52
C ASP A 208 14.53 -3.26 34.87
N VAL A 209 15.41 -3.33 33.88
CA VAL A 209 15.72 -4.56 33.12
C VAL A 209 16.49 -5.60 33.94
N SER A 210 17.10 -5.23 35.08
CA SER A 210 17.83 -6.18 35.93
C SER A 210 16.93 -7.27 36.55
N LYS A 211 15.62 -7.03 36.54
CA LYS A 211 14.59 -7.94 37.06
C LYS A 211 13.91 -8.78 35.99
N VAL A 212 14.26 -8.59 34.71
CA VAL A 212 13.66 -9.34 33.60
C VAL A 212 14.35 -10.70 33.50
N ASP A 213 13.59 -11.77 33.65
CA ASP A 213 14.07 -13.13 33.43
C ASP A 213 14.24 -13.40 31.94
N LEU A 214 15.48 -13.31 31.46
CA LEU A 214 15.83 -13.55 30.06
C LEU A 214 15.83 -15.03 29.67
N THR A 215 15.73 -15.95 30.64
CA THR A 215 15.76 -17.40 30.35
C THR A 215 14.53 -17.84 29.55
N GLN A 216 13.41 -17.17 29.70
CA GLN A 216 12.18 -17.44 28.95
C GLN A 216 12.22 -16.94 27.49
N LEU A 217 13.01 -15.91 27.18
CA LEU A 217 13.17 -15.39 25.83
C LEU A 217 13.89 -16.38 24.90
N ASN A 218 14.84 -17.13 25.42
CA ASN A 218 15.61 -18.12 24.64
C ASN A 218 14.78 -19.28 24.08
N ASN A 219 13.58 -19.53 24.61
CA ASN A 219 12.72 -20.61 24.15
C ASN A 219 11.86 -20.24 22.92
N HIS A 220 11.77 -18.95 22.57
CA HIS A 220 10.97 -18.45 21.44
C HIS A 220 11.79 -18.08 20.20
N PHE A 221 13.13 -18.07 20.30
CA PHE A 221 13.97 -17.75 19.14
C PHE A 221 14.36 -19.01 18.35
N PRO A 222 14.28 -18.97 17.00
CA PRO A 222 14.81 -20.03 16.14
C PRO A 222 16.28 -20.29 16.43
N ASN A 223 16.73 -21.54 16.31
CA ASN A 223 18.12 -21.97 16.61
C ASN A 223 19.20 -21.16 15.87
N SER A 224 18.89 -20.52 14.76
CA SER A 224 19.78 -19.63 14.01
C SER A 224 20.17 -18.34 14.76
N LEU A 225 19.33 -17.84 15.67
CA LEU A 225 19.63 -16.66 16.48
C LEU A 225 20.34 -17.01 17.80
N ARG A 226 20.22 -18.25 18.28
CA ARG A 226 20.94 -18.73 19.47
C ARG A 226 22.46 -18.71 19.27
N GLN A 227 22.95 -19.01 18.05
CA GLN A 227 24.39 -19.00 17.74
C GLN A 227 25.00 -17.58 17.73
N LEU A 228 24.20 -16.51 17.56
CA LEU A 228 24.69 -15.14 17.64
C LEU A 228 24.91 -14.68 19.08
N GLY A 229 24.06 -15.11 20.03
CA GLY A 229 24.23 -14.82 21.47
C GLY A 229 25.50 -15.46 22.06
N ASP A 230 25.76 -16.73 21.76
CA ASP A 230 26.93 -17.47 22.24
C ASP A 230 28.28 -16.88 21.75
N ASN A 231 28.25 -16.23 20.57
CA ASN A 231 29.45 -15.57 20.02
C ASN A 231 29.73 -14.17 20.64
N VAL A 232 28.73 -13.51 21.21
CA VAL A 232 28.91 -12.24 21.92
C VAL A 232 29.49 -12.49 23.31
N GLU A 233 29.00 -13.50 24.04
CA GLU A 233 29.54 -13.86 25.38
C GLU A 233 31.00 -14.34 25.35
N ARG A 234 31.44 -15.01 24.28
CA ARG A 234 32.83 -15.40 24.10
C ARG A 234 33.79 -14.26 23.80
N ARG A 235 33.30 -13.11 23.34
CA ARG A 235 34.12 -11.92 23.06
C ARG A 235 34.26 -10.95 24.24
N THR A 236 33.42 -11.10 25.27
CA THR A 236 33.47 -10.25 26.48
C THR A 236 34.24 -10.88 27.63
N ASN A 237 34.61 -12.18 27.53
CA ASN A 237 35.34 -12.94 28.54
C ASN A 237 36.76 -13.39 28.08
N GLY A 238 37.33 -12.73 27.06
CA GLY A 238 38.68 -12.98 26.55
C GLY A 238 39.62 -11.77 26.67
#